data_f882102d193863a33e5cceffb1f1b99c
#
_entry.id   f882102d193863a33e5cceffb1f1b99c
#
_cell.length_a   1.000
_cell.length_b   1.000
_cell.length_c   1.000
_cell.angle_alpha   90.00
_cell.angle_beta   90.00
_cell.angle_gamma   90.00
#
_symmetry.space_group_name_H-M   'P 1'
#
loop_
_entity.id
_entity.type
_entity.pdbx_description
1 polymer ?
#
loop_
_entity_poly.entity_id
_entity_poly.type
_entity_poly.pdbx_seq_one_letter_code
_entity_poly.pdbx_strand_id
1 'polypeptide(L)'
;MDFSLSPELESLRQQVAAFVEAEIMPLENDKANYDDHENFKESVVDALRDKAKAAGLWGFQLPKERGGLDVGVAGMAVLYEEAARSPFGPVVFNCAPPDDGTMILLNKILDDQQKARWLQPMIDGKVRSAFAMTEPDGGCGSDPSLTYTSATREGDNWIIKGRKWFITGAEGAQTFILIAKTSDDPRKGLTAFLFDADQPGWEVVRRIPIMGPEEHGGHCELKFDGLVIPDENRLLEVGDGLKVTQIRLGTARLTHCMRWLGLAKRCMEEAAGYVENRMSFGTTLAEHEGVQWMLGDVAKDIEVGRLLTMQAAWKLDQGDFAKKEISMAKIHVADTLHKAADTAIQLCGARGYSKDTLLEWIYRYARQARLVDGASEVHKMVLSRFYLKEKREFFKWG
;
A
#
# COMPACT_ATOMS: atom_id res chain seq x y z
N MET A 1 22.84 -18.70 4.62
CA MET A 1 21.65 -18.04 4.04
C MET A 1 21.92 -17.88 2.55
N ASP A 2 21.01 -18.32 1.73
CA ASP A 2 21.05 -18.11 0.28
C ASP A 2 20.10 -16.94 -0.03
N PHE A 3 20.63 -15.90 -0.67
CA PHE A 3 19.85 -14.71 -1.09
C PHE A 3 19.52 -14.75 -2.59
N SER A 4 19.88 -15.83 -3.29
CA SER A 4 19.51 -15.98 -4.71
C SER A 4 17.99 -16.20 -4.84
N LEU A 5 17.43 -15.61 -5.89
CA LEU A 5 16.05 -15.87 -6.26
C LEU A 5 15.97 -17.22 -7.00
N SER A 6 14.83 -17.90 -6.90
CA SER A 6 14.60 -19.05 -7.78
C SER A 6 14.62 -18.60 -9.26
N PRO A 7 15.01 -19.47 -10.20
CA PRO A 7 15.03 -19.11 -11.62
C PRO A 7 13.67 -18.57 -12.11
N GLU A 8 12.56 -19.12 -11.60
CA GLU A 8 11.20 -18.70 -11.95
C GLU A 8 10.90 -17.30 -11.45
N LEU A 9 11.26 -17.00 -10.18
CA LEU A 9 11.01 -15.67 -9.59
C LEU A 9 11.92 -14.62 -10.24
N GLU A 10 13.18 -14.95 -10.53
CA GLU A 10 14.10 -14.06 -11.26
C GLU A 10 13.58 -13.76 -12.68
N SER A 11 13.06 -14.77 -13.38
CA SER A 11 12.43 -14.57 -14.69
C SER A 11 11.22 -13.64 -14.61
N LEU A 12 10.33 -13.81 -13.61
CA LEU A 12 9.19 -12.92 -13.38
C LEU A 12 9.63 -11.49 -13.04
N ARG A 13 10.65 -11.35 -12.18
CA ARG A 13 11.23 -10.05 -11.84
C ARG A 13 11.70 -9.29 -13.08
N GLN A 14 12.45 -9.99 -13.95
CA GLN A 14 12.93 -9.39 -15.21
C GLN A 14 11.79 -9.01 -16.14
N GLN A 15 10.75 -9.82 -16.24
CA GLN A 15 9.57 -9.52 -17.06
C GLN A 15 8.81 -8.30 -16.53
N VAL A 16 8.62 -8.19 -15.21
CA VAL A 16 7.99 -7.01 -14.59
C VAL A 16 8.85 -5.77 -14.81
N ALA A 17 10.16 -5.85 -14.59
CA ALA A 17 11.08 -4.74 -14.83
C ALA A 17 11.02 -4.25 -16.28
N ALA A 18 11.11 -5.17 -17.24
CA ALA A 18 11.02 -4.86 -18.67
C ALA A 18 9.68 -4.24 -19.05
N PHE A 19 8.57 -4.74 -18.48
CA PHE A 19 7.26 -4.17 -18.72
C PHE A 19 7.15 -2.73 -18.19
N VAL A 20 7.62 -2.48 -16.97
CA VAL A 20 7.63 -1.14 -16.38
C VAL A 20 8.43 -0.17 -17.24
N GLU A 21 9.62 -0.58 -17.68
CA GLU A 21 10.51 0.25 -18.52
C GLU A 21 9.96 0.50 -19.94
N ALA A 22 9.36 -0.50 -20.56
CA ALA A 22 8.92 -0.40 -21.95
C ALA A 22 7.49 0.16 -22.09
N GLU A 23 6.58 -0.14 -21.17
CA GLU A 23 5.16 0.16 -21.33
C GLU A 23 4.66 1.28 -20.42
N ILE A 24 5.23 1.44 -19.20
CA ILE A 24 4.72 2.41 -18.23
C ILE A 24 5.55 3.69 -18.22
N MET A 25 6.86 3.59 -17.99
CA MET A 25 7.74 4.77 -17.85
C MET A 25 7.72 5.74 -19.03
N PRO A 26 7.60 5.31 -20.30
CA PRO A 26 7.50 6.27 -21.41
C PRO A 26 6.26 7.16 -21.36
N LEU A 27 5.17 6.69 -20.72
CA LEU A 27 3.93 7.46 -20.61
C LEU A 27 3.98 8.52 -19.50
N GLU A 28 4.92 8.41 -18.57
CA GLU A 28 5.07 9.34 -17.43
C GLU A 28 5.45 10.75 -17.85
N ASN A 29 6.09 10.92 -19.00
CA ASN A 29 6.55 12.21 -19.49
C ASN A 29 5.46 12.99 -20.24
N ASP A 30 4.35 12.34 -20.61
CA ASP A 30 3.27 13.01 -21.36
C ASP A 30 2.13 13.39 -20.40
N LYS A 31 1.96 14.68 -20.20
CA LYS A 31 0.89 15.28 -19.37
C LYS A 31 -0.52 14.90 -19.85
N ALA A 32 -0.69 14.55 -21.14
CA ALA A 32 -1.97 14.11 -21.66
C ALA A 32 -2.46 12.78 -21.05
N ASN A 33 -1.56 12.00 -20.46
CA ASN A 33 -1.90 10.74 -19.80
C ASN A 33 -2.45 10.92 -18.37
N TYR A 34 -2.36 12.12 -17.81
CA TYR A 34 -2.73 12.40 -16.42
C TYR A 34 -4.14 12.95 -16.29
N ASP A 35 -4.79 12.62 -15.18
CA ASP A 35 -6.01 13.27 -14.70
C ASP A 35 -5.68 14.54 -13.88
N ASP A 36 -6.73 15.21 -13.39
CA ASP A 36 -6.59 16.43 -12.59
C ASP A 36 -6.00 16.18 -11.18
N HIS A 37 -5.84 14.92 -10.78
CA HIS A 37 -5.29 14.49 -9.50
C HIS A 37 -3.87 13.93 -9.59
N GLU A 38 -3.21 14.15 -10.72
CA GLU A 38 -1.84 13.70 -11.00
C GLU A 38 -1.69 12.17 -11.04
N ASN A 39 -2.76 11.43 -11.36
CA ASN A 39 -2.74 10.00 -11.68
C ASN A 39 -2.84 9.77 -13.19
N PHE A 40 -2.49 8.59 -13.66
CA PHE A 40 -2.87 8.21 -15.01
C PHE A 40 -4.40 8.13 -15.14
N LYS A 41 -4.92 8.60 -16.26
CA LYS A 41 -6.33 8.45 -16.61
C LYS A 41 -6.74 6.98 -16.62
N GLU A 42 -7.98 6.70 -16.24
CA GLU A 42 -8.52 5.33 -16.20
C GLU A 42 -8.31 4.59 -17.54
N SER A 43 -8.53 5.27 -18.67
CA SER A 43 -8.30 4.68 -19.99
C SER A 43 -6.86 4.28 -20.28
N VAL A 44 -5.88 4.98 -19.72
CA VAL A 44 -4.45 4.63 -19.81
C VAL A 44 -4.17 3.43 -18.93
N VAL A 45 -4.68 3.44 -17.71
CA VAL A 45 -4.53 2.32 -16.75
C VAL A 45 -5.15 1.05 -17.31
N ASP A 46 -6.37 1.11 -17.87
CA ASP A 46 -7.05 -0.07 -18.43
C ASP A 46 -6.30 -0.67 -19.62
N ALA A 47 -5.80 0.17 -20.53
CA ALA A 47 -4.97 -0.31 -21.63
C ALA A 47 -3.67 -1.00 -21.15
N LEU A 48 -3.04 -0.48 -20.10
CA LEU A 48 -1.86 -1.10 -19.49
C LEU A 48 -2.20 -2.40 -18.75
N ARG A 49 -3.34 -2.46 -18.05
CA ARG A 49 -3.86 -3.67 -17.40
C ARG A 49 -4.11 -4.79 -18.39
N ASP A 50 -4.71 -4.48 -19.54
CA ASP A 50 -4.94 -5.47 -20.60
C ASP A 50 -3.61 -6.04 -21.13
N LYS A 51 -2.60 -5.19 -21.33
CA LYS A 51 -1.25 -5.62 -21.70
C LYS A 51 -0.60 -6.49 -20.61
N ALA A 52 -0.71 -6.08 -19.33
CA ALA A 52 -0.17 -6.85 -18.21
C ALA A 52 -0.82 -8.22 -18.07
N LYS A 53 -2.14 -8.31 -18.24
CA LYS A 53 -2.89 -9.57 -18.28
C LYS A 53 -2.45 -10.46 -19.46
N ALA A 54 -2.33 -9.88 -20.64
CA ALA A 54 -1.86 -10.61 -21.84
C ALA A 54 -0.43 -11.13 -21.69
N ALA A 55 0.43 -10.43 -20.94
CA ALA A 55 1.78 -10.84 -20.61
C ALA A 55 1.86 -11.85 -19.43
N GLY A 56 0.72 -12.19 -18.79
CA GLY A 56 0.69 -13.06 -17.61
C GLY A 56 1.25 -12.40 -16.34
N LEU A 57 1.31 -11.08 -16.28
CA LEU A 57 1.86 -10.30 -15.17
C LEU A 57 0.73 -9.64 -14.34
N TRP A 58 -0.18 -10.46 -13.80
CA TRP A 58 -1.37 -9.96 -13.13
C TRP A 58 -1.58 -10.62 -11.76
N GLY A 59 -1.87 -9.81 -10.75
CA GLY A 59 -2.29 -10.32 -9.44
C GLY A 59 -1.23 -11.16 -8.74
N PHE A 60 -0.03 -10.64 -8.52
CA PHE A 60 1.12 -11.34 -7.90
C PHE A 60 0.78 -12.04 -6.59
N GLN A 61 -0.09 -11.41 -5.78
CA GLN A 61 -0.50 -11.84 -4.44
C GLN A 61 -1.62 -12.88 -4.42
N LEU A 62 -2.18 -13.22 -5.57
CA LEU A 62 -3.38 -14.03 -5.65
C LEU A 62 -3.06 -15.48 -6.01
N PRO A 63 -3.88 -16.45 -5.54
CA PRO A 63 -3.70 -17.86 -5.87
C PRO A 63 -3.83 -18.13 -7.39
N LYS A 64 -3.10 -19.13 -7.89
CA LYS A 64 -3.11 -19.51 -9.31
C LYS A 64 -4.49 -19.95 -9.80
N GLU A 65 -5.24 -20.68 -8.97
CA GLU A 65 -6.60 -21.14 -9.30
C GLU A 65 -7.61 -20.00 -9.45
N ARG A 66 -7.24 -18.77 -9.04
CA ARG A 66 -8.04 -17.55 -9.20
C ARG A 66 -7.47 -16.57 -10.23
N GLY A 67 -6.44 -16.99 -10.97
CA GLY A 67 -5.82 -16.18 -12.02
C GLY A 67 -4.62 -15.32 -11.56
N GLY A 68 -4.08 -15.53 -10.36
CA GLY A 68 -2.88 -14.87 -9.88
C GLY A 68 -1.61 -15.67 -10.10
N LEU A 69 -0.49 -15.17 -9.59
CA LEU A 69 0.84 -15.81 -9.74
C LEU A 69 1.27 -16.64 -8.53
N ASP A 70 0.65 -16.45 -7.37
CA ASP A 70 0.90 -17.20 -6.12
C ASP A 70 2.39 -17.29 -5.76
N VAL A 71 3.07 -16.15 -5.77
CA VAL A 71 4.53 -16.08 -5.58
C VAL A 71 4.95 -16.10 -4.10
N GLY A 72 3.99 -16.23 -3.17
CA GLY A 72 4.24 -16.05 -1.74
C GLY A 72 4.56 -14.59 -1.37
N VAL A 73 4.72 -14.32 -0.07
CA VAL A 73 4.98 -12.94 0.40
C VAL A 73 6.40 -12.49 0.07
N ALA A 74 7.37 -13.40 0.13
CA ALA A 74 8.74 -13.11 -0.28
C ALA A 74 8.84 -12.81 -1.79
N GLY A 75 8.12 -13.56 -2.63
CA GLY A 75 8.02 -13.27 -4.06
C GLY A 75 7.31 -11.94 -4.34
N MET A 76 6.24 -11.62 -3.59
CA MET A 76 5.61 -10.30 -3.65
C MET A 76 6.61 -9.19 -3.38
N ALA A 77 7.50 -9.34 -2.38
CA ALA A 77 8.48 -8.31 -2.05
C ALA A 77 9.38 -7.95 -3.25
N VAL A 78 9.76 -8.96 -4.04
CA VAL A 78 10.56 -8.77 -5.25
C VAL A 78 9.75 -8.10 -6.36
N LEU A 79 8.55 -8.60 -6.66
CA LEU A 79 7.77 -8.13 -7.80
C LEU A 79 7.13 -6.75 -7.55
N TYR A 80 6.70 -6.45 -6.31
CA TYR A 80 6.17 -5.14 -5.94
C TYR A 80 7.24 -4.04 -5.99
N GLU A 81 8.48 -4.36 -5.60
CA GLU A 81 9.60 -3.43 -5.72
C GLU A 81 9.85 -3.06 -7.18
N GLU A 82 9.89 -4.05 -8.10
CA GLU A 82 10.06 -3.76 -9.52
C GLU A 82 8.85 -3.03 -10.12
N ALA A 83 7.63 -3.45 -9.79
CA ALA A 83 6.40 -2.78 -10.24
C ALA A 83 6.37 -1.31 -9.82
N ALA A 84 6.79 -1.01 -8.60
CA ALA A 84 6.77 0.33 -8.03
C ALA A 84 7.98 1.21 -8.41
N ARG A 85 8.84 0.79 -9.34
CA ARG A 85 9.79 1.70 -10.01
C ARG A 85 9.04 2.78 -10.82
N SER A 86 7.81 2.50 -11.22
CA SER A 86 6.84 3.53 -11.60
C SER A 86 5.77 3.68 -10.49
N PRO A 87 5.40 4.91 -10.09
CA PRO A 87 4.31 5.09 -9.14
C PRO A 87 2.97 4.53 -9.63
N PHE A 88 2.81 4.34 -10.94
CA PHE A 88 1.62 3.81 -11.59
C PHE A 88 1.66 2.28 -11.80
N GLY A 89 2.85 1.66 -11.67
CA GLY A 89 2.99 0.20 -11.83
C GLY A 89 2.08 -0.61 -10.90
N PRO A 90 1.99 -0.31 -9.59
CA PRO A 90 1.14 -1.07 -8.69
C PRO A 90 -0.33 -1.15 -9.12
N VAL A 91 -0.90 -0.06 -9.66
CA VAL A 91 -2.29 -0.06 -10.13
C VAL A 91 -2.46 -0.85 -11.44
N VAL A 92 -1.44 -0.86 -12.28
CA VAL A 92 -1.40 -1.63 -13.54
C VAL A 92 -1.38 -3.13 -13.27
N PHE A 93 -0.61 -3.59 -12.29
CA PHE A 93 -0.49 -5.03 -11.96
C PHE A 93 -1.51 -5.52 -10.90
N ASN A 94 -2.51 -4.71 -10.56
CA ASN A 94 -3.51 -5.02 -9.53
C ASN A 94 -2.90 -5.32 -8.15
N CYS A 95 -1.85 -4.61 -7.79
CA CYS A 95 -1.15 -4.74 -6.52
C CYS A 95 -1.03 -3.40 -5.74
N ALA A 96 -1.93 -2.45 -6.05
CA ALA A 96 -2.02 -1.17 -5.39
C ALA A 96 -2.92 -1.22 -4.13
N PRO A 97 -2.67 -0.34 -3.13
CA PRO A 97 -3.61 -0.13 -2.04
C PRO A 97 -4.86 0.63 -2.55
N PRO A 98 -6.03 0.44 -1.94
CA PRO A 98 -6.33 -0.46 -0.83
C PRO A 98 -6.65 -1.90 -1.26
N ASP A 99 -6.73 -2.16 -2.58
CA ASP A 99 -7.27 -3.39 -3.15
C ASP A 99 -6.41 -4.61 -2.82
N ASP A 100 -5.07 -4.51 -2.88
CA ASP A 100 -4.17 -5.62 -2.59
C ASP A 100 -4.41 -6.22 -1.20
N GLY A 101 -4.44 -5.37 -0.18
CA GLY A 101 -4.70 -5.81 1.20
C GLY A 101 -6.13 -6.33 1.41
N THR A 102 -7.09 -5.76 0.69
CA THR A 102 -8.49 -6.24 0.71
C THR A 102 -8.60 -7.62 0.07
N MET A 103 -8.02 -7.83 -1.11
CA MET A 103 -8.03 -9.13 -1.80
C MET A 103 -7.36 -10.24 -0.96
N ILE A 104 -6.20 -9.94 -0.35
CA ILE A 104 -5.50 -10.89 0.55
C ILE A 104 -6.38 -11.25 1.75
N LEU A 105 -7.02 -10.26 2.37
CA LEU A 105 -7.94 -10.48 3.48
C LEU A 105 -9.11 -11.37 3.06
N LEU A 106 -9.84 -10.96 2.02
CA LEU A 106 -11.05 -11.65 1.57
C LEU A 106 -10.76 -13.08 1.10
N ASN A 107 -9.62 -13.30 0.42
CA ASN A 107 -9.20 -14.65 0.05
C ASN A 107 -9.00 -15.57 1.26
N LYS A 108 -8.55 -15.00 2.39
CA LYS A 108 -8.26 -15.76 3.61
C LYS A 108 -9.49 -16.10 4.45
N ILE A 109 -10.52 -15.22 4.44
CA ILE A 109 -11.62 -15.33 5.41
C ILE A 109 -12.99 -15.64 4.80
N LEU A 110 -13.18 -15.44 3.49
CA LEU A 110 -14.46 -15.70 2.83
C LEU A 110 -14.58 -17.17 2.40
N ASP A 111 -15.81 -17.68 2.38
CA ASP A 111 -16.16 -18.93 1.70
C ASP A 111 -16.19 -18.76 0.17
N ASP A 112 -16.40 -19.86 -0.58
CA ASP A 112 -16.33 -19.83 -2.02
C ASP A 112 -17.48 -19.02 -2.67
N GLN A 113 -18.68 -19.02 -2.08
CA GLN A 113 -19.81 -18.24 -2.57
C GLN A 113 -19.54 -16.73 -2.36
N GLN A 114 -19.08 -16.36 -1.20
CA GLN A 114 -18.69 -14.98 -0.89
C GLN A 114 -17.51 -14.53 -1.74
N LYS A 115 -16.50 -15.39 -1.97
CA LYS A 115 -15.39 -15.09 -2.87
C LYS A 115 -15.84 -14.85 -4.30
N ALA A 116 -16.78 -15.63 -4.81
CA ALA A 116 -17.33 -15.41 -6.15
C ALA A 116 -18.02 -14.05 -6.28
N ARG A 117 -18.74 -13.62 -5.24
CA ARG A 117 -19.45 -12.32 -5.21
C ARG A 117 -18.51 -11.13 -5.02
N TRP A 118 -17.64 -11.19 -4.00
CA TRP A 118 -16.89 -10.03 -3.53
C TRP A 118 -15.44 -9.97 -4.01
N LEU A 119 -14.77 -11.12 -4.08
CA LEU A 119 -13.34 -11.19 -4.38
C LEU A 119 -13.07 -11.31 -5.88
N GLN A 120 -13.80 -12.19 -6.60
CA GLN A 120 -13.50 -12.44 -8.00
C GLN A 120 -13.59 -11.20 -8.89
N PRO A 121 -14.58 -10.30 -8.75
CA PRO A 121 -14.63 -9.05 -9.53
C PRO A 121 -13.43 -8.13 -9.29
N MET A 122 -12.86 -8.14 -8.07
CA MET A 122 -11.64 -7.39 -7.74
C MET A 122 -10.40 -8.03 -8.40
N ILE A 123 -10.32 -9.38 -8.36
CA ILE A 123 -9.28 -10.14 -9.04
C ILE A 123 -9.28 -9.85 -10.53
N ASP A 124 -10.46 -9.82 -11.15
CA ASP A 124 -10.63 -9.48 -12.56
C ASP A 124 -10.27 -8.02 -12.90
N GLY A 125 -10.10 -7.17 -11.89
CA GLY A 125 -9.86 -5.74 -12.04
C GLY A 125 -11.08 -4.92 -12.46
N LYS A 126 -12.29 -5.48 -12.29
CA LYS A 126 -13.57 -4.84 -12.62
C LYS A 126 -14.13 -3.99 -11.48
N VAL A 127 -13.73 -4.28 -10.26
CA VAL A 127 -14.22 -3.65 -9.03
C VAL A 127 -13.04 -3.16 -8.21
N ARG A 128 -13.13 -1.93 -7.70
CA ARG A 128 -12.22 -1.38 -6.69
C ARG A 128 -12.88 -1.39 -5.33
N SER A 129 -12.05 -1.46 -4.29
CA SER A 129 -12.52 -1.46 -2.90
C SER A 129 -12.05 -0.24 -2.11
N ALA A 130 -12.69 -0.05 -0.95
CA ALA A 130 -12.20 0.87 0.06
C ALA A 130 -12.32 0.27 1.46
N PHE A 131 -11.42 0.66 2.36
CA PHE A 131 -11.40 0.20 3.75
C PHE A 131 -11.75 1.35 4.69
N ALA A 132 -12.99 1.37 5.16
CA ALA A 132 -13.57 2.45 5.95
C ALA A 132 -13.39 2.19 7.46
N MET A 133 -12.26 2.68 8.01
CA MET A 133 -11.93 2.48 9.43
C MET A 133 -11.78 3.80 10.19
N THR A 134 -10.88 4.68 9.77
CA THR A 134 -10.54 5.91 10.50
C THR A 134 -11.68 6.93 10.53
N GLU A 135 -11.74 7.74 11.58
CA GLU A 135 -12.84 8.68 11.83
C GLU A 135 -12.33 10.09 12.15
N PRO A 136 -13.10 11.13 11.81
CA PRO A 136 -12.80 12.51 12.20
C PRO A 136 -13.09 12.78 13.68
N ASP A 137 -12.81 14.00 14.11
CA ASP A 137 -13.32 14.62 15.35
C ASP A 137 -12.97 13.84 16.64
N GLY A 138 -11.74 13.32 16.74
CA GLY A 138 -11.28 12.57 17.90
C GLY A 138 -11.70 11.10 17.93
N GLY A 139 -12.32 10.62 16.85
CA GLY A 139 -12.63 9.21 16.65
C GLY A 139 -11.41 8.35 16.32
N CYS A 140 -11.67 7.15 15.82
CA CYS A 140 -10.65 6.17 15.50
C CYS A 140 -9.59 6.71 14.54
N GLY A 141 -8.34 6.74 15.01
CA GLY A 141 -7.15 6.94 14.20
C GLY A 141 -6.24 5.72 14.36
N SER A 142 -5.11 5.90 15.04
CA SER A 142 -4.21 4.81 15.42
C SER A 142 -4.76 3.93 16.55
N ASP A 143 -5.77 4.39 17.27
CA ASP A 143 -6.45 3.65 18.34
C ASP A 143 -7.87 3.25 17.90
N PRO A 144 -8.10 1.97 17.55
CA PRO A 144 -9.40 1.49 17.13
C PRO A 144 -10.48 1.55 18.22
N SER A 145 -10.12 1.63 19.49
CA SER A 145 -11.07 1.68 20.61
C SER A 145 -11.93 2.96 20.62
N LEU A 146 -11.47 3.98 19.89
CA LEU A 146 -12.15 5.27 19.73
C LEU A 146 -13.13 5.31 18.55
N THR A 147 -13.56 4.15 18.05
CA THR A 147 -14.56 4.10 16.96
C THR A 147 -15.93 4.54 17.46
N TYR A 148 -16.52 5.57 16.83
CA TYR A 148 -17.87 6.09 17.11
C TYR A 148 -18.92 5.63 16.10
N THR A 149 -18.53 5.35 14.84
CA THR A 149 -19.47 4.79 13.85
C THR A 149 -20.09 3.52 14.41
N SER A 150 -21.41 3.53 14.57
CA SER A 150 -22.18 2.47 15.22
C SER A 150 -22.86 1.57 14.21
N ALA A 151 -23.03 0.31 14.58
CA ALA A 151 -23.87 -0.66 13.90
C ALA A 151 -24.86 -1.23 14.92
N THR A 152 -26.14 -0.95 14.74
CA THR A 152 -27.23 -1.44 15.59
C THR A 152 -27.97 -2.55 14.86
N ARG A 153 -28.18 -3.69 15.54
CA ARG A 153 -28.88 -4.82 14.94
C ARG A 153 -30.40 -4.60 14.93
N GLU A 154 -31.01 -4.77 13.76
CA GLU A 154 -32.47 -4.75 13.58
C GLU A 154 -32.89 -5.99 12.77
N GLY A 155 -33.36 -7.03 13.46
CA GLY A 155 -33.66 -8.34 12.83
C GLY A 155 -32.40 -8.97 12.23
N ASP A 156 -32.46 -9.24 10.92
CA ASP A 156 -31.34 -9.81 10.16
C ASP A 156 -30.45 -8.75 9.49
N ASN A 157 -30.59 -7.48 9.89
CA ASN A 157 -29.85 -6.37 9.34
C ASN A 157 -29.11 -5.60 10.43
N TRP A 158 -28.11 -4.81 9.97
CA TRP A 158 -27.38 -3.84 10.75
C TRP A 158 -27.61 -2.44 10.19
N ILE A 159 -28.00 -1.51 11.06
CA ILE A 159 -28.19 -0.11 10.71
C ILE A 159 -26.96 0.68 11.12
N ILE A 160 -26.30 1.28 10.13
CA ILE A 160 -25.02 1.98 10.29
C ILE A 160 -25.26 3.49 10.39
N LYS A 161 -24.64 4.13 11.40
CA LYS A 161 -24.62 5.59 11.58
C LYS A 161 -23.24 6.06 12.01
N GLY A 162 -22.73 7.13 11.40
CA GLY A 162 -21.44 7.72 11.77
C GLY A 162 -20.72 8.36 10.61
N ARG A 163 -19.41 8.56 10.79
CA ARG A 163 -18.54 9.20 9.79
C ARG A 163 -17.20 8.47 9.71
N LYS A 164 -16.64 8.41 8.51
CA LYS A 164 -15.29 7.90 8.26
C LYS A 164 -14.54 8.94 7.46
N TRP A 165 -13.21 9.02 7.62
CA TRP A 165 -12.40 9.92 6.84
C TRP A 165 -11.05 9.31 6.46
N PHE A 166 -10.32 9.96 5.54
CA PHE A 166 -9.11 9.43 4.92
C PHE A 166 -9.31 8.03 4.37
N ILE A 167 -10.50 7.79 3.78
CA ILE A 167 -10.81 6.51 3.16
C ILE A 167 -10.29 6.53 1.74
N THR A 168 -9.15 5.86 1.56
CA THR A 168 -8.42 5.81 0.28
C THR A 168 -9.23 5.05 -0.76
N GLY A 169 -9.32 5.62 -1.95
CA GLY A 169 -9.97 5.02 -3.10
C GLY A 169 -11.51 5.04 -3.06
N ALA A 170 -12.11 5.71 -2.06
CA ALA A 170 -13.55 5.62 -1.85
C ALA A 170 -14.40 6.22 -2.97
N GLU A 171 -13.91 7.28 -3.63
CA GLU A 171 -14.58 7.79 -4.81
C GLU A 171 -14.36 6.84 -5.99
N GLY A 172 -15.45 6.24 -6.47
CA GLY A 172 -15.44 5.22 -7.52
C GLY A 172 -15.13 3.80 -7.04
N ALA A 173 -14.99 3.54 -5.73
CA ALA A 173 -15.03 2.18 -5.20
C ALA A 173 -16.44 1.60 -5.31
N GLN A 174 -16.54 0.31 -5.64
CA GLN A 174 -17.82 -0.40 -5.72
C GLN A 174 -18.08 -1.26 -4.49
N THR A 175 -17.02 -1.67 -3.77
CA THR A 175 -17.12 -2.54 -2.58
C THR A 175 -16.37 -1.91 -1.41
N PHE A 176 -16.97 -1.94 -0.24
CA PHE A 176 -16.40 -1.36 0.98
C PHE A 176 -16.31 -2.38 2.09
N ILE A 177 -15.21 -2.35 2.84
CA ILE A 177 -15.12 -2.97 4.16
C ILE A 177 -15.27 -1.85 5.20
N LEU A 178 -16.31 -1.94 6.03
CA LEU A 178 -16.59 -0.98 7.08
C LEU A 178 -16.34 -1.59 8.46
N ILE A 179 -15.58 -0.88 9.29
CA ILE A 179 -15.42 -1.20 10.72
C ILE A 179 -16.36 -0.31 11.54
N ALA A 180 -17.26 -0.92 12.27
CA ALA A 180 -18.23 -0.21 13.10
C ALA A 180 -18.33 -0.81 14.51
N LYS A 181 -18.77 0.01 15.46
CA LYS A 181 -18.95 -0.36 16.85
C LYS A 181 -20.31 -1.05 17.04
N THR A 182 -20.29 -2.26 17.55
CA THR A 182 -21.48 -3.06 17.86
C THR A 182 -21.72 -3.24 19.36
N SER A 183 -20.72 -2.96 20.20
CA SER A 183 -20.85 -2.96 21.67
C SER A 183 -19.76 -2.12 22.33
N ASP A 184 -19.86 -1.94 23.65
CA ASP A 184 -18.84 -1.22 24.45
C ASP A 184 -17.69 -2.13 24.95
N ASP A 185 -17.65 -3.39 24.53
CA ASP A 185 -16.54 -4.29 24.89
C ASP A 185 -15.22 -3.79 24.27
N PRO A 186 -14.17 -3.55 25.08
CA PRO A 186 -12.92 -2.97 24.57
C PRO A 186 -12.13 -3.91 23.63
N ARG A 187 -12.44 -5.20 23.60
CA ARG A 187 -11.77 -6.21 22.76
C ARG A 187 -12.66 -6.75 21.66
N LYS A 188 -13.96 -6.81 21.90
CA LYS A 188 -14.99 -7.41 21.05
C LYS A 188 -16.07 -6.41 20.63
N GLY A 189 -15.81 -5.12 20.80
CA GLY A 189 -16.78 -4.07 20.48
C GLY A 189 -16.90 -3.71 19.01
N LEU A 190 -15.95 -4.12 18.18
CA LEU A 190 -15.92 -3.77 16.75
C LEU A 190 -16.29 -4.96 15.88
N THR A 191 -17.08 -4.71 14.85
CA THR A 191 -17.46 -5.68 13.82
C THR A 191 -17.12 -5.12 12.43
N ALA A 192 -16.78 -5.99 11.50
CA ALA A 192 -16.48 -5.64 10.11
C ALA A 192 -17.61 -6.10 9.20
N PHE A 193 -17.96 -5.26 8.23
CA PHE A 193 -19.05 -5.49 7.29
C PHE A 193 -18.61 -5.19 5.85
N LEU A 194 -19.16 -5.96 4.90
CA LEU A 194 -19.10 -5.65 3.47
C LEU A 194 -20.37 -4.94 3.04
N PHE A 195 -20.22 -3.89 2.20
CA PHE A 195 -21.38 -3.29 1.53
C PHE A 195 -21.01 -2.82 0.13
N ASP A 196 -22.00 -2.77 -0.76
CA ASP A 196 -21.87 -2.29 -2.13
C ASP A 196 -22.18 -0.79 -2.19
N ALA A 197 -21.49 -0.09 -3.09
CA ALA A 197 -21.61 1.36 -3.26
C ALA A 197 -23.02 1.84 -3.64
N ASP A 198 -23.82 0.99 -4.28
CA ASP A 198 -25.21 1.30 -4.71
C ASP A 198 -26.24 1.21 -3.57
N GLN A 199 -25.84 0.72 -2.40
CA GLN A 199 -26.76 0.69 -1.24
C GLN A 199 -27.01 2.10 -0.73
N PRO A 200 -28.29 2.46 -0.40
CA PRO A 200 -28.64 3.78 0.12
C PRO A 200 -28.23 3.94 1.59
N GLY A 201 -28.19 5.19 2.06
CA GLY A 201 -27.94 5.51 3.49
C GLY A 201 -26.48 5.85 3.80
N TRP A 202 -25.69 6.12 2.79
CA TRP A 202 -24.35 6.67 2.91
C TRP A 202 -24.01 7.62 1.76
N GLU A 203 -22.97 8.43 1.94
CA GLU A 203 -22.50 9.36 0.91
C GLU A 203 -21.00 9.65 1.06
N VAL A 204 -20.33 10.00 -0.04
CA VAL A 204 -19.04 10.68 -0.03
C VAL A 204 -19.30 12.16 0.23
N VAL A 205 -18.90 12.66 1.40
CA VAL A 205 -19.08 14.07 1.78
C VAL A 205 -18.16 14.98 0.97
N ARG A 206 -16.89 14.54 0.82
CA ARG A 206 -15.86 15.26 0.06
C ARG A 206 -14.63 14.40 -0.15
N ARG A 207 -13.88 14.72 -1.17
CA ARG A 207 -12.46 14.39 -1.25
C ARG A 207 -11.70 15.32 -0.32
N ILE A 208 -10.82 14.79 0.52
CA ILE A 208 -10.01 15.57 1.46
C ILE A 208 -8.80 16.13 0.71
N PRO A 209 -8.63 17.45 0.62
CA PRO A 209 -7.44 18.02 0.00
C PRO A 209 -6.18 17.63 0.79
N ILE A 210 -5.20 17.08 0.10
CA ILE A 210 -3.90 16.72 0.65
C ILE A 210 -2.80 17.47 -0.09
N MET A 211 -1.54 17.32 0.33
CA MET A 211 -0.42 17.96 -0.38
C MET A 211 -0.14 17.33 -1.75
N GLY A 212 -0.92 16.30 -2.13
CA GLY A 212 -0.79 15.58 -3.38
C GLY A 212 0.49 14.73 -3.48
N PRO A 213 0.62 13.89 -4.49
CA PRO A 213 -0.48 13.49 -5.37
C PRO A 213 -1.54 12.69 -4.62
N GLU A 214 -2.74 12.62 -5.17
CA GLU A 214 -3.80 11.77 -4.62
C GLU A 214 -3.74 10.37 -5.23
N GLU A 215 -4.09 9.34 -4.46
CA GLU A 215 -4.31 8.00 -5.02
C GLU A 215 -5.63 7.95 -5.80
N HIS A 216 -5.77 6.97 -6.70
CA HIS A 216 -7.00 6.76 -7.47
C HIS A 216 -8.23 6.69 -6.54
N GLY A 217 -9.23 7.55 -6.79
CA GLY A 217 -10.41 7.69 -5.95
C GLY A 217 -10.19 8.51 -4.68
N GLY A 218 -9.04 9.16 -4.53
CA GLY A 218 -8.69 10.11 -3.47
C GLY A 218 -8.75 9.56 -2.05
N HIS A 219 -8.62 10.44 -1.08
CA HIS A 219 -8.88 10.17 0.34
C HIS A 219 -10.18 10.87 0.72
N CYS A 220 -11.24 10.10 0.97
CA CYS A 220 -12.57 10.66 1.13
C CYS A 220 -13.03 10.69 2.58
N GLU A 221 -13.92 11.64 2.86
CA GLU A 221 -14.76 11.65 4.03
C GLU A 221 -16.13 11.06 3.67
N LEU A 222 -16.56 10.07 4.46
CA LEU A 222 -17.83 9.35 4.28
C LEU A 222 -18.77 9.64 5.44
N LYS A 223 -20.08 9.74 5.13
CA LYS A 223 -21.14 9.81 6.12
C LYS A 223 -22.09 8.64 5.94
N PHE A 224 -22.48 8.04 7.05
CA PHE A 224 -23.47 6.97 7.14
C PHE A 224 -24.67 7.48 7.94
N ASP A 225 -25.85 7.42 7.34
CA ASP A 225 -27.10 7.86 7.95
C ASP A 225 -28.21 6.85 7.64
N GLY A 226 -28.10 5.69 8.30
CA GLY A 226 -29.06 4.60 8.13
C GLY A 226 -28.73 3.63 6.99
N LEU A 227 -27.46 3.46 6.63
CA LEU A 227 -27.04 2.38 5.72
C LEU A 227 -27.44 1.04 6.33
N VAL A 228 -28.18 0.24 5.56
CA VAL A 228 -28.67 -1.09 5.96
C VAL A 228 -27.76 -2.16 5.39
N ILE A 229 -27.11 -2.96 6.24
CA ILE A 229 -26.26 -4.06 5.83
C ILE A 229 -26.84 -5.39 6.34
N PRO A 230 -27.12 -6.38 5.46
CA PRO A 230 -27.55 -7.72 5.90
C PRO A 230 -26.48 -8.41 6.76
N ASP A 231 -26.89 -9.19 7.77
CA ASP A 231 -25.95 -9.92 8.65
C ASP A 231 -25.07 -10.91 7.90
N GLU A 232 -25.50 -11.42 6.77
CA GLU A 232 -24.71 -12.29 5.88
C GLU A 232 -23.49 -11.59 5.27
N ASN A 233 -23.50 -10.26 5.20
CA ASN A 233 -22.37 -9.45 4.72
C ASN A 233 -21.37 -9.12 5.84
N ARG A 234 -21.58 -9.62 7.05
CA ARG A 234 -20.63 -9.50 8.16
C ARG A 234 -19.41 -10.38 7.93
N LEU A 235 -18.25 -9.84 8.21
CA LEU A 235 -16.97 -10.57 8.14
C LEU A 235 -16.64 -11.22 9.49
N LEU A 236 -16.57 -12.55 9.51
CA LEU A 236 -16.37 -13.37 10.72
C LEU A 236 -17.49 -13.16 11.74
N GLU A 237 -17.18 -13.28 13.05
CA GLU A 237 -18.17 -13.16 14.12
C GLU A 237 -18.38 -11.71 14.57
N VAL A 238 -19.53 -11.45 15.18
CA VAL A 238 -19.77 -10.17 15.87
C VAL A 238 -18.67 -9.94 16.90
N GLY A 239 -18.04 -8.79 16.85
CA GLY A 239 -16.90 -8.47 17.72
C GLY A 239 -15.52 -8.85 17.15
N ASP A 240 -15.44 -9.44 15.97
CA ASP A 240 -14.16 -9.79 15.34
C ASP A 240 -13.58 -8.67 14.44
N GLY A 241 -14.13 -7.46 14.48
CA GLY A 241 -13.66 -6.33 13.66
C GLY A 241 -12.17 -6.00 13.85
N LEU A 242 -11.65 -6.06 15.07
CA LEU A 242 -10.21 -5.91 15.32
C LEU A 242 -9.38 -7.04 14.70
N LYS A 243 -9.88 -8.27 14.73
CA LYS A 243 -9.20 -9.42 14.10
C LYS A 243 -9.14 -9.25 12.58
N VAL A 244 -10.25 -8.87 11.94
CA VAL A 244 -10.30 -8.54 10.51
C VAL A 244 -9.30 -7.44 10.16
N THR A 245 -9.31 -6.35 10.92
CA THR A 245 -8.37 -5.23 10.76
C THR A 245 -6.91 -5.68 10.88
N GLN A 246 -6.58 -6.52 11.86
CA GLN A 246 -5.20 -6.99 12.05
C GLN A 246 -4.73 -7.91 10.93
N ILE A 247 -5.60 -8.78 10.41
CA ILE A 247 -5.28 -9.65 9.27
C ILE A 247 -4.97 -8.78 8.05
N ARG A 248 -5.82 -7.78 7.75
CA ARG A 248 -5.64 -6.88 6.60
C ARG A 248 -4.38 -6.03 6.75
N LEU A 249 -4.25 -5.30 7.87
CA LEU A 249 -3.15 -4.35 8.07
C LEU A 249 -1.79 -5.05 8.26
N GLY A 250 -1.76 -6.30 8.71
CA GLY A 250 -0.52 -7.06 8.86
C GLY A 250 0.25 -7.11 7.54
N THR A 251 -0.38 -7.63 6.50
CA THR A 251 0.23 -7.72 5.16
C THR A 251 0.32 -6.37 4.47
N ALA A 252 -0.72 -5.50 4.58
CA ALA A 252 -0.75 -4.20 3.91
C ALA A 252 0.43 -3.30 4.31
N ARG A 253 0.84 -3.30 5.57
CA ARG A 253 2.04 -2.56 6.03
C ARG A 253 3.31 -2.99 5.33
N LEU A 254 3.45 -4.30 5.09
CA LEU A 254 4.62 -4.84 4.41
C LEU A 254 4.57 -4.56 2.90
N THR A 255 3.40 -4.67 2.26
CA THR A 255 3.25 -4.33 0.84
C THR A 255 3.51 -2.84 0.57
N HIS A 256 3.25 -1.95 1.53
CA HIS A 256 3.72 -0.57 1.47
C HIS A 256 5.25 -0.49 1.43
N CYS A 257 5.95 -1.22 2.31
CA CYS A 257 7.42 -1.24 2.30
C CYS A 257 7.97 -1.69 0.94
N MET A 258 7.39 -2.75 0.36
CA MET A 258 7.77 -3.28 -0.94
C MET A 258 7.67 -2.19 -2.04
N ARG A 259 6.55 -1.49 -2.12
CA ARG A 259 6.32 -0.41 -3.09
C ARG A 259 7.21 0.81 -2.84
N TRP A 260 7.40 1.19 -1.59
CA TRP A 260 8.26 2.35 -1.24
C TRP A 260 9.73 2.11 -1.57
N LEU A 261 10.22 0.87 -1.47
CA LEU A 261 11.56 0.49 -1.93
C LEU A 261 11.70 0.69 -3.44
N GLY A 262 10.69 0.31 -4.23
CA GLY A 262 10.67 0.55 -5.67
C GLY A 262 10.73 2.03 -6.02
N LEU A 263 9.94 2.88 -5.34
CA LEU A 263 9.99 4.33 -5.52
C LEU A 263 11.34 4.93 -5.09
N ALA A 264 11.91 4.46 -3.97
CA ALA A 264 13.22 4.91 -3.52
C ALA A 264 14.32 4.55 -4.53
N LYS A 265 14.26 3.34 -5.08
CA LYS A 265 15.14 2.88 -6.16
C LYS A 265 15.00 3.75 -7.41
N ARG A 266 13.77 4.09 -7.84
CA ARG A 266 13.53 5.02 -8.95
C ARG A 266 14.15 6.39 -8.70
N CYS A 267 14.03 6.96 -7.51
CA CYS A 267 14.66 8.23 -7.18
C CYS A 267 16.18 8.17 -7.38
N MET A 268 16.81 7.07 -6.99
CA MET A 268 18.27 6.89 -7.14
C MET A 268 18.68 6.68 -8.59
N GLU A 269 17.88 5.98 -9.40
CA GLU A 269 18.11 5.82 -10.85
C GLU A 269 18.08 7.18 -11.57
N GLU A 270 17.10 8.04 -11.26
CA GLU A 270 17.01 9.40 -11.81
C GLU A 270 18.22 10.26 -11.39
N ALA A 271 18.59 10.20 -10.10
CA ALA A 271 19.71 10.95 -9.58
C ALA A 271 21.04 10.48 -10.22
N ALA A 272 21.29 9.17 -10.30
CA ALA A 272 22.48 8.60 -10.90
C ALA A 272 22.63 9.03 -12.37
N GLY A 273 21.57 8.86 -13.17
CA GLY A 273 21.59 9.27 -14.57
C GLY A 273 21.85 10.78 -14.77
N TYR A 274 21.38 11.62 -13.84
CA TYR A 274 21.66 13.06 -13.91
C TYR A 274 23.11 13.40 -13.53
N VAL A 275 23.61 12.90 -12.40
CA VAL A 275 24.95 13.29 -11.91
C VAL A 275 26.09 12.76 -12.76
N GLU A 276 25.90 11.63 -13.45
CA GLU A 276 26.88 11.08 -14.42
C GLU A 276 27.08 11.98 -15.65
N ASN A 277 26.07 12.75 -16.02
CA ASN A 277 26.08 13.60 -17.22
C ASN A 277 26.20 15.09 -16.92
N ARG A 278 25.93 15.55 -15.71
CA ARG A 278 25.94 16.97 -15.35
C ARG A 278 27.36 17.43 -15.01
N MET A 279 27.90 18.31 -15.85
CA MET A 279 29.21 18.96 -15.60
C MET A 279 29.07 20.13 -14.64
N SER A 280 29.98 20.24 -13.65
CA SER A 280 30.11 21.36 -12.72
C SER A 280 31.55 21.44 -12.21
N PHE A 281 32.10 22.64 -12.15
CA PHE A 281 33.50 22.87 -11.67
C PHE A 281 34.57 22.00 -12.36
N GLY A 282 34.42 21.77 -13.66
CA GLY A 282 35.39 21.09 -14.51
C GLY A 282 35.28 19.56 -14.56
N THR A 283 34.36 18.94 -13.81
CA THR A 283 34.13 17.49 -13.81
C THR A 283 32.62 17.17 -13.75
N THR A 284 32.23 15.89 -13.85
CA THR A 284 30.83 15.48 -13.62
C THR A 284 30.46 15.60 -12.13
N LEU A 285 29.16 15.76 -11.84
CA LEU A 285 28.71 15.75 -10.44
C LEU A 285 29.06 14.44 -9.74
N ALA A 286 29.05 13.31 -10.45
CA ALA A 286 29.38 11.99 -9.91
C ALA A 286 30.81 11.87 -9.36
N GLU A 287 31.73 12.73 -9.81
CA GLU A 287 33.13 12.73 -9.36
C GLU A 287 33.35 13.58 -8.09
N HIS A 288 32.35 14.34 -7.65
CA HIS A 288 32.43 15.10 -6.39
C HIS A 288 32.17 14.19 -5.20
N GLU A 289 33.08 14.16 -4.24
CA GLU A 289 33.04 13.29 -3.06
C GLU A 289 31.75 13.43 -2.25
N GLY A 290 31.25 14.68 -2.06
CA GLY A 290 29.97 14.94 -1.38
C GLY A 290 28.77 14.31 -2.07
N VAL A 291 28.75 14.26 -3.42
CA VAL A 291 27.71 13.57 -4.20
C VAL A 291 27.80 12.05 -4.01
N GLN A 292 29.01 11.49 -4.01
CA GLN A 292 29.24 10.07 -3.79
C GLN A 292 28.77 9.62 -2.40
N TRP A 293 29.00 10.42 -1.36
CA TRP A 293 28.49 10.14 -0.02
C TRP A 293 26.96 10.12 0.04
N MET A 294 26.30 11.09 -0.59
CA MET A 294 24.85 11.14 -0.64
C MET A 294 24.26 9.91 -1.35
N LEU A 295 24.83 9.51 -2.48
CA LEU A 295 24.41 8.30 -3.21
C LEU A 295 24.63 7.04 -2.37
N GLY A 296 25.83 6.88 -1.80
CA GLY A 296 26.18 5.73 -0.98
C GLY A 296 25.33 5.54 0.26
N ASP A 297 24.97 6.63 0.93
CA ASP A 297 24.11 6.59 2.12
C ASP A 297 22.69 6.12 1.80
N VAL A 298 22.13 6.59 0.69
CA VAL A 298 20.77 6.17 0.29
C VAL A 298 20.77 4.74 -0.24
N ALA A 299 21.76 4.36 -1.05
CA ALA A 299 21.91 2.98 -1.56
C ALA A 299 21.98 1.97 -0.40
N LYS A 300 22.80 2.26 0.61
CA LYS A 300 22.88 1.45 1.84
C LYS A 300 21.51 1.36 2.54
N ASP A 301 20.78 2.47 2.69
CA ASP A 301 19.50 2.48 3.40
C ASP A 301 18.42 1.69 2.64
N ILE A 302 18.43 1.70 1.30
CA ILE A 302 17.56 0.87 0.45
C ILE A 302 17.86 -0.62 0.68
N GLU A 303 19.15 -1.03 0.68
CA GLU A 303 19.52 -2.42 0.92
C GLU A 303 19.15 -2.91 2.32
N VAL A 304 19.34 -2.08 3.35
CA VAL A 304 18.88 -2.40 4.72
C VAL A 304 17.35 -2.55 4.74
N GLY A 305 16.62 -1.65 4.09
CA GLY A 305 15.16 -1.72 3.98
C GLY A 305 14.69 -2.99 3.27
N ARG A 306 15.38 -3.39 2.20
CA ARG A 306 15.09 -4.65 1.48
C ARG A 306 15.31 -5.87 2.38
N LEU A 307 16.40 -5.94 3.11
CA LEU A 307 16.70 -7.04 4.04
C LEU A 307 15.64 -7.14 5.15
N LEU A 308 15.23 -6.03 5.75
CA LEU A 308 14.17 -6.00 6.76
C LEU A 308 12.82 -6.45 6.18
N THR A 309 12.50 -6.00 4.97
CA THR A 309 11.25 -6.37 4.28
C THR A 309 11.23 -7.85 3.92
N MET A 310 12.34 -8.40 3.41
CA MET A 310 12.48 -9.81 3.08
C MET A 310 12.41 -10.70 4.31
N GLN A 311 13.02 -10.30 5.43
CA GLN A 311 12.90 -11.04 6.70
C GLN A 311 11.45 -11.13 7.18
N ALA A 312 10.72 -10.02 7.12
CA ALA A 312 9.30 -10.01 7.49
C ALA A 312 8.45 -10.86 6.53
N ALA A 313 8.71 -10.77 5.23
CA ALA A 313 8.03 -11.53 4.20
C ALA A 313 8.24 -13.05 4.38
N TRP A 314 9.49 -13.46 4.56
CA TRP A 314 9.84 -14.86 4.81
C TRP A 314 9.14 -15.42 6.04
N LYS A 315 9.07 -14.66 7.15
CA LYS A 315 8.35 -15.08 8.36
C LYS A 315 6.84 -15.25 8.11
N LEU A 316 6.24 -14.35 7.35
CA LEU A 316 4.82 -14.48 6.96
C LEU A 316 4.58 -15.76 6.14
N ASP A 317 5.48 -16.11 5.22
CA ASP A 317 5.41 -17.37 4.45
C ASP A 317 5.55 -18.61 5.34
N GLN A 318 6.22 -18.50 6.49
CA GLN A 318 6.27 -19.57 7.50
C GLN A 318 5.03 -19.60 8.44
N GLY A 319 4.05 -18.73 8.22
CA GLY A 319 2.85 -18.65 9.05
C GLY A 319 3.00 -17.83 10.34
N ASP A 320 4.14 -17.14 10.55
CA ASP A 320 4.30 -16.18 11.65
C ASP A 320 3.56 -14.86 11.33
N PHE A 321 3.14 -14.14 12.35
CA PHE A 321 2.56 -12.80 12.21
C PHE A 321 3.60 -11.71 11.95
N ALA A 322 4.87 -11.95 12.16
CA ALA A 322 6.03 -11.09 11.90
C ALA A 322 5.86 -9.62 12.38
N LYS A 323 5.11 -9.39 13.46
CA LYS A 323 4.74 -8.03 13.92
C LYS A 323 5.94 -7.15 14.24
N LYS A 324 6.99 -7.74 14.82
CA LYS A 324 8.25 -7.08 15.15
C LYS A 324 8.98 -6.67 13.88
N GLU A 325 9.17 -7.59 12.97
CA GLU A 325 9.89 -7.43 11.71
C GLU A 325 9.18 -6.44 10.79
N ILE A 326 7.85 -6.54 10.65
CA ILE A 326 7.04 -5.57 9.91
C ILE A 326 7.18 -4.17 10.49
N SER A 327 7.20 -4.02 11.82
CA SER A 327 7.36 -2.72 12.45
C SER A 327 8.75 -2.13 12.19
N MET A 328 9.83 -2.95 12.23
CA MET A 328 11.18 -2.51 11.88
C MET A 328 11.27 -2.08 10.42
N ALA A 329 10.78 -2.90 9.50
CA ALA A 329 10.77 -2.60 8.08
C ALA A 329 10.02 -1.29 7.79
N LYS A 330 8.80 -1.15 8.34
CA LYS A 330 7.94 0.01 8.08
C LYS A 330 8.55 1.33 8.55
N ILE A 331 9.18 1.38 9.73
CA ILE A 331 9.87 2.57 10.21
C ILE A 331 11.02 2.92 9.28
N HIS A 332 11.89 1.96 9.00
CA HIS A 332 13.10 2.20 8.24
C HIS A 332 12.78 2.57 6.78
N VAL A 333 11.92 1.82 6.12
CA VAL A 333 11.60 2.06 4.70
C VAL A 333 10.83 3.36 4.47
N ALA A 334 9.94 3.75 5.40
CA ALA A 334 9.26 5.05 5.33
C ALA A 334 10.24 6.23 5.39
N ASP A 335 11.25 6.14 6.25
CA ASP A 335 12.30 7.16 6.35
C ASP A 335 13.24 7.10 5.13
N THR A 336 13.56 5.91 4.63
CA THR A 336 14.40 5.69 3.44
C THR A 336 13.77 6.29 2.18
N LEU A 337 12.48 6.07 1.93
CA LEU A 337 11.79 6.66 0.78
C LEU A 337 11.86 8.19 0.82
N HIS A 338 11.58 8.79 1.96
CA HIS A 338 11.64 10.25 2.09
C HIS A 338 13.05 10.78 1.84
N LYS A 339 14.07 10.13 2.43
CA LYS A 339 15.48 10.48 2.23
C LYS A 339 15.91 10.32 0.77
N ALA A 340 15.47 9.24 0.09
CA ALA A 340 15.80 8.99 -1.30
C ALA A 340 15.22 10.08 -2.21
N ALA A 341 13.96 10.45 -2.01
CA ALA A 341 13.30 11.50 -2.80
C ALA A 341 13.94 12.88 -2.56
N ASP A 342 14.22 13.24 -1.31
CA ASP A 342 14.90 14.49 -0.94
C ASP A 342 16.31 14.57 -1.54
N THR A 343 17.08 13.50 -1.40
CA THR A 343 18.45 13.40 -1.95
C THR A 343 18.45 13.50 -3.47
N ALA A 344 17.52 12.81 -4.14
CA ALA A 344 17.44 12.84 -5.59
C ALA A 344 17.08 14.23 -6.11
N ILE A 345 16.13 14.94 -5.47
CA ILE A 345 15.81 16.34 -5.81
C ILE A 345 17.04 17.20 -5.62
N GLN A 346 17.76 17.09 -4.51
CA GLN A 346 18.95 17.87 -4.23
C GLN A 346 20.05 17.64 -5.28
N LEU A 347 20.30 16.39 -5.66
CA LEU A 347 21.32 16.04 -6.67
C LEU A 347 20.93 16.50 -8.07
N CYS A 348 19.65 16.42 -8.45
CA CYS A 348 19.14 16.91 -9.73
C CYS A 348 18.94 18.44 -9.78
N GLY A 349 19.05 19.14 -8.64
CA GLY A 349 18.91 20.58 -8.55
C GLY A 349 17.54 21.08 -9.06
N ALA A 350 17.53 22.20 -9.80
CA ALA A 350 16.28 22.79 -10.30
C ALA A 350 15.42 21.82 -11.14
N ARG A 351 16.04 20.91 -11.88
CA ARG A 351 15.33 19.88 -12.64
C ARG A 351 14.56 18.91 -11.71
N GLY A 352 15.19 18.48 -10.61
CA GLY A 352 14.53 17.61 -9.63
C GLY A 352 13.38 18.28 -8.89
N TYR A 353 13.43 19.61 -8.76
CA TYR A 353 12.38 20.42 -8.15
C TYR A 353 11.21 20.73 -9.11
N SER A 354 11.43 20.58 -10.41
CA SER A 354 10.43 20.84 -11.44
C SER A 354 9.53 19.64 -11.71
N LYS A 355 8.38 19.89 -12.35
CA LYS A 355 7.47 18.84 -12.83
C LYS A 355 7.93 18.16 -14.14
N ASP A 356 9.19 18.40 -14.57
CA ASP A 356 9.81 17.71 -15.71
C ASP A 356 10.34 16.32 -15.33
N THR A 357 10.33 16.01 -14.06
CA THR A 357 10.63 14.68 -13.49
C THR A 357 9.56 14.27 -12.51
N LEU A 358 9.49 12.99 -12.16
CA LEU A 358 8.59 12.48 -11.11
C LEU A 358 9.13 12.70 -9.69
N LEU A 359 10.32 13.27 -9.52
CA LEU A 359 10.95 13.38 -8.19
C LEU A 359 10.11 14.24 -7.23
N GLU A 360 9.56 15.36 -7.69
CA GLU A 360 8.70 16.19 -6.85
C GLU A 360 7.38 15.50 -6.50
N TRP A 361 6.81 14.70 -7.43
CA TRP A 361 5.64 13.87 -7.20
C TRP A 361 5.94 12.82 -6.11
N ILE A 362 7.06 12.10 -6.25
CA ILE A 362 7.48 11.07 -5.28
C ILE A 362 7.80 11.70 -3.93
N TYR A 363 8.40 12.88 -3.89
CA TYR A 363 8.69 13.60 -2.63
C TYR A 363 7.42 13.92 -1.84
N ARG A 364 6.41 14.49 -2.51
CA ARG A 364 5.11 14.76 -1.86
C ARG A 364 4.43 13.48 -1.39
N TYR A 365 4.42 12.47 -2.23
CA TYR A 365 3.89 11.14 -1.88
C TYR A 365 4.64 10.50 -0.71
N ALA A 366 5.96 10.58 -0.67
CA ALA A 366 6.79 9.99 0.37
C ALA A 366 6.44 10.50 1.78
N ARG A 367 5.89 11.74 1.89
CA ARG A 367 5.56 12.31 3.20
C ARG A 367 4.53 11.49 3.96
N GLN A 368 3.57 10.88 3.28
CA GLN A 368 2.53 10.06 3.90
C GLN A 368 3.06 8.73 4.46
N ALA A 369 4.18 8.20 3.96
CA ALA A 369 4.72 6.91 4.37
C ALA A 369 4.92 6.78 5.89
N ARG A 370 5.19 7.86 6.58
CA ARG A 370 5.31 7.89 8.05
C ARG A 370 3.99 8.03 8.79
N LEU A 371 2.87 8.16 8.08
CA LEU A 371 1.53 8.41 8.64
C LEU A 371 0.58 7.22 8.46
N VAL A 372 0.53 6.64 7.24
CA VAL A 372 -0.44 5.62 6.84
C VAL A 372 -0.20 4.27 7.50
N ASP A 373 -1.26 3.49 7.66
CA ASP A 373 -1.28 2.11 8.21
C ASP A 373 -0.55 1.96 9.57
N GLY A 374 -0.65 3.00 10.38
CA GLY A 374 0.06 3.17 11.64
C GLY A 374 1.27 4.08 11.48
N ALA A 375 1.24 5.21 12.18
CA ALA A 375 2.35 6.16 12.18
C ALA A 375 3.66 5.52 12.67
N SER A 376 4.80 6.07 12.26
CA SER A 376 6.13 5.57 12.68
C SER A 376 6.24 5.48 14.21
N GLU A 377 5.60 6.39 14.95
CA GLU A 377 5.55 6.41 16.42
C GLU A 377 4.82 5.19 17.00
N VAL A 378 3.73 4.75 16.34
CA VAL A 378 3.00 3.54 16.74
C VAL A 378 3.88 2.29 16.58
N HIS A 379 4.61 2.19 15.46
CA HIS A 379 5.54 1.10 15.23
C HIS A 379 6.73 1.12 16.20
N LYS A 380 7.26 2.29 16.52
CA LYS A 380 8.30 2.46 17.58
C LYS A 380 7.77 2.01 18.94
N MET A 381 6.52 2.34 19.27
CA MET A 381 5.87 1.87 20.50
C MET A 381 5.72 0.34 20.51
N VAL A 382 5.33 -0.26 19.38
CA VAL A 382 5.26 -1.72 19.24
C VAL A 382 6.62 -2.36 19.50
N LEU A 383 7.69 -1.88 18.85
CA LEU A 383 9.06 -2.38 19.06
C LEU A 383 9.52 -2.23 20.51
N SER A 384 9.26 -1.09 21.13
CA SER A 384 9.58 -0.86 22.53
C SER A 384 8.90 -1.88 23.45
N ARG A 385 7.63 -2.19 23.21
CA ARG A 385 6.89 -3.21 23.98
C ARG A 385 7.50 -4.60 23.81
N PHE A 386 7.87 -4.99 22.57
CA PHE A 386 8.59 -6.24 22.33
C PHE A 386 9.91 -6.27 23.07
N TYR A 387 10.73 -5.22 22.95
CA TYR A 387 12.02 -5.14 23.62
C TYR A 387 11.91 -5.23 25.15
N LEU A 388 10.99 -4.48 25.76
CA LEU A 388 10.77 -4.51 27.21
C LEU A 388 10.28 -5.88 27.72
N LYS A 389 9.51 -6.60 26.89
CA LYS A 389 9.05 -7.95 27.19
C LYS A 389 10.14 -9.00 27.01
N GLU A 390 10.85 -8.96 25.91
CA GLU A 390 11.82 -9.97 25.49
C GLU A 390 13.23 -9.70 26.01
N LYS A 391 13.57 -8.42 26.25
CA LYS A 391 14.90 -7.98 26.72
C LYS A 391 16.02 -8.59 25.83
N ARG A 392 16.90 -9.42 26.43
CA ARG A 392 17.99 -10.08 25.71
C ARG A 392 17.51 -10.98 24.57
N GLU A 393 16.36 -11.62 24.72
CA GLU A 393 15.78 -12.52 23.71
C GLU A 393 15.31 -11.76 22.46
N PHE A 394 15.06 -10.46 22.55
CA PHE A 394 14.74 -9.61 21.40
C PHE A 394 15.79 -9.69 20.28
N PHE A 395 17.05 -9.89 20.64
CA PHE A 395 18.20 -9.98 19.73
C PHE A 395 18.60 -11.43 19.41
N LYS A 396 17.79 -12.41 19.77
CA LYS A 396 18.09 -13.81 19.52
C LYS A 396 18.02 -14.10 18.02
N TRP A 397 18.97 -14.89 17.56
CA TRP A 397 18.95 -15.45 16.21
C TRP A 397 17.82 -16.49 16.05
N GLY A 398 17.10 -16.43 14.92
CA GLY A 398 16.06 -17.40 14.59
C GLY A 398 14.70 -16.80 14.40
#